data_3beb1db94c1132a9879903de9d294230
#
_entry.id   3beb1db94c1132a9879903de9d294230
#
_cell.length_a   1.000
_cell.length_b   1.000
_cell.length_c   1.000
_cell.angle_alpha   90.00
_cell.angle_beta   90.00
_cell.angle_gamma   90.00
#
_symmetry.space_group_name_H-M   'P 1'
#
loop_
_entity.id
_entity.type
_entity.pdbx_description
1 polymer ?
#
loop_
_entity_poly.entity_id
_entity_poly.type
_entity_poly.pdbx_seq_one_letter_code
_entity_poly.pdbx_strand_id
1 'polypeptide(L)'
;MLLGTFVDDVWWPSCARLRECTRVGYESAYRCHIQSKWGDVDMESITAPDIEEWLGSFKRAGAARKAWAVLRAILRLAYRRGVTDNDVTRREIRLPHLRRYEPRVLDARQVRRLLKGFYGHALEAWLLVSVCAGLRRCESVGIEWSDLDLKRGTVTVKRSVQWVAGHETVTDPKTDQSRRTVALPRFAVKRLAQLKHGRSGRLVGDLNANQVASHYMAWCRRMKLPCVPPRNLRHTFGTLAIAAGVPCDNLESCCRMTVRNHRDVVERRHFVFSVVHQLQFDGV
;
A
#
# COMPACT_ATOMS: atom_id res chain seq x y z
N MET A 1 33.72 17.38 4.01
CA MET A 1 33.67 15.88 3.87
C MET A 1 32.83 15.51 2.66
N LEU A 2 33.30 14.54 1.84
CA LEU A 2 32.54 14.06 0.70
C LEU A 2 31.24 13.35 1.16
N LEU A 3 30.16 13.55 0.42
CA LEU A 3 28.85 12.97 0.75
C LEU A 3 28.90 11.44 0.72
N GLY A 4 29.58 10.84 -0.25
CA GLY A 4 29.73 9.38 -0.36
C GLY A 4 30.42 8.77 0.86
N THR A 5 31.53 9.34 1.29
CA THR A 5 32.24 8.91 2.51
C THR A 5 31.33 8.98 3.75
N PHE A 6 30.59 10.08 3.90
CA PHE A 6 29.63 10.21 5.01
C PHE A 6 28.49 9.17 4.93
N VAL A 7 28.03 8.87 3.74
CA VAL A 7 26.97 7.87 3.54
C VAL A 7 27.47 6.48 3.96
N ASP A 8 28.66 6.10 3.57
CA ASP A 8 29.20 4.78 3.86
C ASP A 8 29.55 4.63 5.36
N ASP A 9 30.21 5.63 5.94
CA ASP A 9 30.72 5.55 7.31
C ASP A 9 29.67 5.86 8.39
N VAL A 10 28.66 6.68 8.08
CA VAL A 10 27.73 7.20 9.10
C VAL A 10 26.26 6.94 8.76
N TRP A 11 25.86 7.21 7.51
CA TRP A 11 24.45 7.15 7.13
C TRP A 11 23.92 5.70 7.12
N TRP A 12 24.57 4.77 6.43
CA TRP A 12 24.13 3.38 6.38
C TRP A 12 24.12 2.72 7.76
N PRO A 13 25.14 2.86 8.61
CA PRO A 13 25.07 2.37 9.99
C PRO A 13 23.87 2.95 10.78
N SER A 14 23.55 4.25 10.57
CA SER A 14 22.40 4.87 11.23
C SER A 14 21.05 4.32 10.76
N CYS A 15 21.00 3.76 9.56
CA CYS A 15 19.81 3.15 8.98
C CYS A 15 19.55 1.69 9.43
N ALA A 16 20.44 1.09 10.24
CA ALA A 16 20.34 -0.32 10.64
C ALA A 16 19.01 -0.66 11.36
N ARG A 17 18.42 0.29 12.10
CA ARG A 17 17.14 0.12 12.81
C ARG A 17 15.90 0.36 11.93
N LEU A 18 16.08 0.80 10.70
CA LEU A 18 14.97 1.01 9.79
C LEU A 18 14.40 -0.33 9.31
N ARG A 19 13.08 -0.34 9.01
CA ARG A 19 12.48 -1.51 8.36
C ARG A 19 13.18 -1.78 7.03
N GLU A 20 13.38 -3.04 6.72
CA GLU A 20 14.06 -3.49 5.51
C GLU A 20 13.52 -2.83 4.23
N CYS A 21 12.20 -2.79 4.05
CA CYS A 21 11.58 -2.14 2.90
C CYS A 21 11.92 -0.64 2.77
N THR A 22 12.15 0.06 3.89
CA THR A 22 12.58 1.45 3.92
C THR A 22 14.04 1.55 3.53
N ARG A 23 14.89 0.70 4.10
CA ARG A 23 16.32 0.64 3.81
C ARG A 23 16.59 0.34 2.34
N VAL A 24 15.95 -0.70 1.79
CA VAL A 24 16.04 -1.04 0.35
C VAL A 24 15.54 0.11 -0.53
N GLY A 25 14.47 0.79 -0.09
CA GLY A 25 13.97 1.98 -0.78
C GLY A 25 14.95 3.15 -0.78
N TYR A 26 15.69 3.34 0.31
CA TYR A 26 16.73 4.37 0.41
C TYR A 26 17.95 4.00 -0.42
N GLU A 27 18.40 2.75 -0.32
CA GLU A 27 19.52 2.22 -1.11
C GLU A 27 19.27 2.38 -2.61
N SER A 28 18.10 1.99 -3.09
CA SER A 28 17.70 2.17 -4.48
C SER A 28 17.73 3.65 -4.90
N ALA A 29 17.21 4.56 -4.07
CA ALA A 29 17.22 5.99 -4.40
C ALA A 29 18.64 6.56 -4.39
N TYR A 30 19.48 6.15 -3.44
CA TYR A 30 20.88 6.57 -3.37
C TYR A 30 21.67 6.10 -4.60
N ARG A 31 21.70 4.79 -4.85
CA ARG A 31 22.47 4.21 -5.96
C ARG A 31 22.01 4.70 -7.33
N CYS A 32 20.69 4.80 -7.55
CA CYS A 32 20.16 5.16 -8.87
C CYS A 32 20.23 6.66 -9.17
N HIS A 33 20.30 7.53 -8.16
CA HIS A 33 20.07 8.95 -8.39
C HIS A 33 21.04 9.88 -7.64
N ILE A 34 21.47 9.51 -6.43
CA ILE A 34 22.23 10.42 -5.57
C ILE A 34 23.72 10.21 -5.75
N GLN A 35 24.17 8.96 -5.72
CA GLN A 35 25.59 8.60 -5.70
C GLN A 35 26.36 9.21 -6.89
N SER A 36 25.84 9.08 -8.11
CA SER A 36 26.51 9.57 -9.33
C SER A 36 26.59 11.09 -9.43
N LYS A 37 25.70 11.83 -8.78
CA LYS A 37 25.69 13.30 -8.82
C LYS A 37 26.39 13.92 -7.62
N TRP A 38 26.23 13.31 -6.44
CA TRP A 38 26.60 13.93 -5.18
C TRP A 38 27.66 13.16 -4.38
N GLY A 39 28.00 11.92 -4.78
CA GLY A 39 28.92 11.06 -4.02
C GLY A 39 30.29 11.70 -3.78
N ASP A 40 30.87 12.31 -4.81
CA ASP A 40 32.19 12.94 -4.78
C ASP A 40 32.12 14.45 -4.51
N VAL A 41 30.98 14.98 -4.06
CA VAL A 41 30.78 16.40 -3.76
C VAL A 41 30.98 16.65 -2.27
N ASP A 42 31.71 17.72 -1.92
CA ASP A 42 31.80 18.16 -0.53
C ASP A 42 30.46 18.73 -0.06
N MET A 43 29.96 18.26 1.09
CA MET A 43 28.68 18.68 1.61
C MET A 43 28.60 20.19 1.93
N GLU A 44 29.73 20.83 2.21
CA GLU A 44 29.78 22.29 2.40
C GLU A 44 29.47 23.07 1.13
N SER A 45 29.80 22.53 -0.04
CA SER A 45 29.58 23.19 -1.32
C SER A 45 28.20 23.00 -1.92
N ILE A 46 27.37 22.14 -1.36
CA ILE A 46 26.01 21.83 -1.90
C ILE A 46 25.11 23.03 -1.69
N THR A 47 24.57 23.59 -2.78
CA THR A 47 23.67 24.75 -2.72
C THR A 47 22.23 24.39 -3.08
N ALA A 48 21.29 25.24 -2.70
CA ALA A 48 19.87 25.05 -3.05
C ALA A 48 19.64 25.12 -4.58
N PRO A 49 20.26 26.04 -5.36
CA PRO A 49 20.17 26.04 -6.81
C PRO A 49 20.65 24.74 -7.46
N ASP A 50 21.78 24.16 -7.00
CA ASP A 50 22.30 22.91 -7.56
C ASP A 50 21.33 21.75 -7.34
N ILE A 51 20.67 21.71 -6.16
CA ILE A 51 19.63 20.72 -5.85
C ILE A 51 18.42 20.91 -6.77
N GLU A 52 17.98 22.15 -6.98
CA GLU A 52 16.81 22.43 -7.85
C GLU A 52 17.08 22.07 -9.30
N GLU A 53 18.28 22.40 -9.83
CA GLU A 53 18.71 21.99 -11.16
C GLU A 53 18.73 20.45 -11.30
N TRP A 54 19.34 19.76 -10.33
CA TRP A 54 19.36 18.30 -10.33
C TRP A 54 17.95 17.71 -10.28
N LEU A 55 17.04 18.22 -9.46
CA LEU A 55 15.66 17.77 -9.39
C LEU A 55 14.89 18.03 -10.70
N GLY A 56 15.23 19.13 -11.40
CA GLY A 56 14.69 19.46 -12.72
C GLY A 56 15.09 18.47 -13.82
N SER A 57 16.25 17.81 -13.69
CA SER A 57 16.74 16.82 -14.66
C SER A 57 15.95 15.50 -14.69
N PHE A 58 15.10 15.24 -13.69
CA PHE A 58 14.37 13.99 -13.59
C PHE A 58 13.16 13.92 -14.56
N LYS A 59 13.07 12.85 -15.32
CA LYS A 59 11.89 12.57 -16.17
C LYS A 59 10.58 12.36 -15.39
N ARG A 60 10.68 11.98 -14.10
CA ARG A 60 9.52 11.64 -13.25
C ARG A 60 9.58 12.40 -11.93
N ALA A 61 8.64 13.29 -11.70
CA ALA A 61 8.54 14.07 -10.45
C ALA A 61 8.51 13.21 -9.17
N GLY A 62 7.89 12.01 -9.24
CA GLY A 62 7.87 11.09 -8.10
C GLY A 62 9.24 10.54 -7.74
N ALA A 63 10.10 10.26 -8.73
CA ALA A 63 11.48 9.83 -8.50
C ALA A 63 12.33 10.96 -7.92
N ALA A 64 12.20 12.18 -8.48
CA ALA A 64 12.87 13.37 -7.96
C ALA A 64 12.53 13.63 -6.49
N ARG A 65 11.26 13.61 -6.14
CA ARG A 65 10.80 13.81 -4.74
C ARG A 65 11.32 12.73 -3.80
N LYS A 66 11.37 11.47 -4.25
CA LYS A 66 11.93 10.37 -3.44
C LYS A 66 13.44 10.55 -3.27
N ALA A 67 14.16 10.88 -4.33
CA ALA A 67 15.59 11.13 -4.28
C ALA A 67 15.91 12.30 -3.34
N TRP A 68 15.18 13.42 -3.45
CA TRP A 68 15.31 14.54 -2.53
C TRP A 68 15.03 14.15 -1.06
N ALA A 69 13.98 13.38 -0.80
CA ALA A 69 13.69 12.95 0.56
C ALA A 69 14.85 12.18 1.20
N VAL A 70 15.56 11.36 0.43
CA VAL A 70 16.75 10.62 0.89
C VAL A 70 17.96 11.55 1.05
N LEU A 71 18.28 12.37 0.03
CA LEU A 71 19.38 13.33 0.10
C LEU A 71 19.19 14.30 1.28
N ARG A 72 17.99 14.84 1.45
CA ARG A 72 17.64 15.71 2.59
C ARG A 72 17.88 15.02 3.93
N ALA A 73 17.54 13.74 4.04
CA ALA A 73 17.74 13.00 5.28
C ALA A 73 19.22 12.77 5.58
N ILE A 74 20.05 12.53 4.55
CA ILE A 74 21.52 12.43 4.66
C ILE A 74 22.11 13.75 5.14
N LEU A 75 21.85 14.85 4.42
CA LEU A 75 22.37 16.18 4.73
C LEU A 75 21.94 16.65 6.12
N ARG A 76 20.70 16.41 6.50
CA ARG A 76 20.19 16.75 7.83
C ARG A 76 20.88 15.95 8.94
N LEU A 77 21.25 14.68 8.69
CA LEU A 77 22.03 13.91 9.64
C LEU A 77 23.45 14.46 9.75
N ALA A 78 24.09 14.80 8.63
CA ALA A 78 25.43 15.36 8.59
C ALA A 78 25.50 16.68 9.40
N TYR A 79 24.57 17.59 9.16
CA TYR A 79 24.45 18.83 9.92
C TYR A 79 24.29 18.58 11.42
N ARG A 80 23.36 17.70 11.82
CA ARG A 80 23.12 17.36 13.23
C ARG A 80 24.33 16.71 13.92
N ARG A 81 25.20 16.08 13.15
CA ARG A 81 26.44 15.44 13.64
C ARG A 81 27.62 16.42 13.66
N GLY A 82 27.44 17.67 13.22
CA GLY A 82 28.52 18.66 13.11
C GLY A 82 29.57 18.31 12.04
N VAL A 83 29.19 17.50 11.04
CA VAL A 83 30.08 17.11 9.93
C VAL A 83 30.11 18.20 8.86
N THR A 84 29.07 19.01 8.80
CA THR A 84 28.96 20.19 7.94
C THR A 84 28.23 21.30 8.68
N ASP A 85 28.59 22.55 8.45
CA ASP A 85 27.88 23.74 8.93
C ASP A 85 26.79 24.20 7.95
N ASN A 86 26.78 23.62 6.75
CA ASN A 86 25.81 23.92 5.70
C ASN A 86 24.49 23.22 5.91
N ASP A 87 23.46 23.92 6.46
CA ASP A 87 22.09 23.40 6.54
C ASP A 87 21.23 23.85 5.36
N VAL A 88 21.57 23.37 4.17
CA VAL A 88 20.77 23.60 2.95
C VAL A 88 19.35 23.03 3.08
N THR A 89 19.11 22.10 4.01
CA THR A 89 17.80 21.44 4.19
C THR A 89 16.75 22.36 4.82
N ARG A 90 17.15 23.50 5.40
CA ARG A 90 16.24 24.56 5.90
C ARG A 90 15.80 25.53 4.82
N ARG A 91 16.50 25.55 3.69
CA ARG A 91 16.12 26.41 2.56
C ARG A 91 14.92 25.83 1.86
N GLU A 92 14.08 26.69 1.32
CA GLU A 92 12.97 26.25 0.45
C GLU A 92 13.56 25.70 -0.86
N ILE A 93 13.23 24.45 -1.19
CA ILE A 93 13.64 23.78 -2.42
C ILE A 93 12.41 23.57 -3.29
N ARG A 94 12.44 24.10 -4.50
CA ARG A 94 11.37 23.91 -5.50
C ARG A 94 11.32 22.47 -5.98
N LEU A 95 10.28 21.77 -5.63
CA LEU A 95 10.09 20.39 -6.03
C LEU A 95 9.28 20.30 -7.32
N PRO A 96 9.64 19.38 -8.24
CA PRO A 96 8.83 19.14 -9.44
C PRO A 96 7.37 18.85 -9.11
N HIS A 97 6.46 19.41 -9.89
CA HIS A 97 5.03 19.25 -9.69
C HIS A 97 4.62 17.78 -9.84
N LEU A 98 3.97 17.24 -8.81
CA LEU A 98 3.42 15.88 -8.83
C LEU A 98 1.95 15.94 -9.22
N ARG A 99 1.61 15.43 -10.40
CA ARG A 99 0.20 15.27 -10.78
C ARG A 99 -0.48 14.36 -9.78
N ARG A 100 -1.64 14.78 -9.28
CA ARG A 100 -2.45 13.98 -8.37
C ARG A 100 -2.85 12.69 -9.08
N TYR A 101 -2.58 11.55 -8.43
CA TYR A 101 -2.99 10.25 -8.93
C TYR A 101 -4.51 10.10 -8.73
N GLU A 102 -5.23 9.94 -9.83
CA GLU A 102 -6.65 9.59 -9.81
C GLU A 102 -6.79 8.07 -10.00
N PRO A 103 -7.21 7.35 -8.95
CA PRO A 103 -7.34 5.91 -9.05
C PRO A 103 -8.52 5.53 -9.94
N ARG A 104 -8.27 4.71 -10.98
CA ARG A 104 -9.35 4.07 -11.71
C ARG A 104 -10.08 3.11 -10.76
N VAL A 105 -11.39 3.23 -10.63
CA VAL A 105 -12.25 2.40 -9.80
C VAL A 105 -13.27 1.66 -10.64
N LEU A 106 -13.86 0.61 -10.07
CA LEU A 106 -14.94 -0.16 -10.68
C LEU A 106 -16.28 0.26 -10.07
N ASP A 107 -17.33 0.35 -10.88
CA ASP A 107 -18.71 0.47 -10.41
C ASP A 107 -19.25 -0.87 -9.86
N ALA A 108 -20.45 -0.84 -9.26
CA ALA A 108 -21.08 -2.02 -8.66
C ALA A 108 -21.35 -3.15 -9.67
N ARG A 109 -21.75 -2.80 -10.93
CA ARG A 109 -21.99 -3.77 -12.00
C ARG A 109 -20.67 -4.42 -12.44
N GLN A 110 -19.61 -3.63 -12.59
CA GLN A 110 -18.28 -4.11 -12.93
C GLN A 110 -17.72 -5.02 -11.84
N VAL A 111 -17.91 -4.69 -10.56
CA VAL A 111 -17.48 -5.52 -9.43
C VAL A 111 -18.23 -6.86 -9.45
N ARG A 112 -19.55 -6.86 -9.65
CA ARG A 112 -20.33 -8.12 -9.79
C ARG A 112 -19.81 -8.99 -10.92
N ARG A 113 -19.56 -8.41 -12.10
CA ARG A 113 -19.01 -9.12 -13.26
C ARG A 113 -17.62 -9.68 -12.96
N LEU A 114 -16.76 -8.90 -12.28
CA LEU A 114 -15.43 -9.32 -11.86
C LEU A 114 -15.51 -10.52 -10.92
N LEU A 115 -16.31 -10.43 -9.86
CA LEU A 115 -16.49 -11.52 -8.88
C LEU A 115 -17.02 -12.80 -9.55
N LYS A 116 -18.06 -12.71 -10.41
CA LYS A 116 -18.58 -13.86 -11.16
C LYS A 116 -17.49 -14.50 -12.04
N GLY A 117 -16.65 -13.71 -12.69
CA GLY A 117 -15.58 -14.21 -13.56
C GLY A 117 -14.43 -14.90 -12.81
N PHE A 118 -14.41 -14.83 -11.49
CA PHE A 118 -13.47 -15.55 -10.63
C PHE A 118 -14.08 -16.78 -9.93
N TYR A 119 -15.32 -17.14 -10.19
CA TYR A 119 -15.90 -18.35 -9.62
C TYR A 119 -15.07 -19.59 -9.97
N GLY A 120 -14.66 -20.35 -8.95
CA GLY A 120 -13.79 -21.52 -9.08
C GLY A 120 -12.30 -21.22 -9.36
N HIS A 121 -11.92 -19.96 -9.52
CA HIS A 121 -10.52 -19.58 -9.71
C HIS A 121 -9.74 -19.63 -8.38
N ALA A 122 -8.43 -19.99 -8.43
CA ALA A 122 -7.59 -20.07 -7.22
C ALA A 122 -7.55 -18.78 -6.39
N LEU A 123 -7.67 -17.61 -7.03
CA LEU A 123 -7.68 -16.29 -6.36
C LEU A 123 -9.09 -15.81 -5.99
N GLU A 124 -10.13 -16.64 -6.08
CA GLU A 124 -11.51 -16.21 -5.78
C GLU A 124 -11.66 -15.70 -4.34
N ALA A 125 -11.19 -16.48 -3.36
CA ALA A 125 -11.28 -16.10 -1.95
C ALA A 125 -10.51 -14.79 -1.65
N TRP A 126 -9.33 -14.65 -2.20
CA TRP A 126 -8.54 -13.43 -2.09
C TRP A 126 -9.26 -12.21 -2.69
N LEU A 127 -9.85 -12.37 -3.86
CA LEU A 127 -10.57 -11.28 -4.53
C LEU A 127 -11.80 -10.84 -3.74
N LEU A 128 -12.60 -11.79 -3.25
CA LEU A 128 -13.75 -11.52 -2.39
C LEU A 128 -13.36 -10.66 -1.20
N VAL A 129 -12.34 -11.08 -0.44
CA VAL A 129 -11.90 -10.35 0.75
C VAL A 129 -11.29 -8.99 0.37
N SER A 130 -10.49 -8.92 -0.71
CA SER A 130 -9.87 -7.66 -1.15
C SER A 130 -10.88 -6.59 -1.53
N VAL A 131 -11.95 -6.98 -2.25
CA VAL A 131 -13.01 -6.07 -2.68
C VAL A 131 -13.96 -5.73 -1.55
N CYS A 132 -14.31 -6.70 -0.69
CA CYS A 132 -15.35 -6.53 0.33
C CYS A 132 -14.83 -5.93 1.65
N ALA A 133 -13.53 -5.99 1.92
CA ALA A 133 -12.94 -5.48 3.16
C ALA A 133 -12.01 -4.27 2.95
N GLY A 134 -11.83 -3.80 1.72
CA GLY A 134 -11.01 -2.63 1.40
C GLY A 134 -9.55 -2.74 1.86
N LEU A 135 -8.96 -3.91 1.78
CA LEU A 135 -7.62 -4.20 2.25
C LEU A 135 -6.54 -3.54 1.38
N ARG A 136 -5.40 -3.17 2.01
CA ARG A 136 -4.20 -2.83 1.24
C ARG A 136 -3.66 -4.07 0.53
N ARG A 137 -2.98 -3.89 -0.60
CA ARG A 137 -2.40 -5.00 -1.38
C ARG A 137 -1.58 -5.98 -0.52
N CYS A 138 -0.70 -5.44 0.33
CA CYS A 138 0.16 -6.25 1.18
C CYS A 138 -0.60 -6.91 2.35
N GLU A 139 -1.67 -6.32 2.83
CA GLU A 139 -2.58 -6.91 3.82
C GLU A 139 -3.37 -8.06 3.19
N SER A 140 -3.95 -7.85 2.01
CA SER A 140 -4.81 -8.84 1.34
C SER A 140 -4.07 -10.15 1.00
N VAL A 141 -2.78 -10.06 0.67
CA VAL A 141 -1.94 -11.25 0.41
C VAL A 141 -1.59 -11.99 1.70
N GLY A 142 -1.55 -11.27 2.82
CA GLY A 142 -1.26 -11.84 4.15
C GLY A 142 -2.46 -12.48 4.86
N ILE A 143 -3.69 -12.37 4.33
CA ILE A 143 -4.87 -13.00 4.95
C ILE A 143 -4.81 -14.51 4.83
N GLU A 144 -5.04 -15.17 5.96
CA GLU A 144 -5.18 -16.62 6.06
C GLU A 144 -6.63 -17.04 6.28
N TRP A 145 -6.94 -18.31 6.02
CA TRP A 145 -8.23 -18.89 6.33
C TRP A 145 -8.58 -18.84 7.82
N SER A 146 -7.57 -18.85 8.68
CA SER A 146 -7.69 -18.69 10.15
C SER A 146 -8.05 -17.26 10.58
N ASP A 147 -7.87 -16.26 9.70
CA ASP A 147 -8.23 -14.88 9.97
C ASP A 147 -9.70 -14.56 9.68
N LEU A 148 -10.42 -15.53 9.09
CA LEU A 148 -11.84 -15.43 8.77
C LEU A 148 -12.71 -16.04 9.87
N ASP A 149 -13.48 -15.22 10.56
CA ASP A 149 -14.60 -15.69 11.41
C ASP A 149 -15.88 -15.69 10.57
N LEU A 150 -16.16 -16.84 9.93
CA LEU A 150 -17.33 -16.97 9.05
C LEU A 150 -18.66 -17.06 9.82
N LYS A 151 -18.63 -17.36 11.14
CA LYS A 151 -19.83 -17.31 11.99
C LYS A 151 -20.22 -15.87 12.30
N ARG A 152 -19.24 -15.02 12.60
CA ARG A 152 -19.44 -13.58 12.83
C ARG A 152 -19.43 -12.77 11.55
N GLY A 153 -19.03 -13.36 10.42
CA GLY A 153 -18.92 -12.68 9.14
C GLY A 153 -17.84 -11.60 9.11
N THR A 154 -16.66 -11.89 9.64
CA THR A 154 -15.57 -10.91 9.76
C THR A 154 -14.25 -11.45 9.26
N VAL A 155 -13.35 -10.55 8.89
CA VAL A 155 -11.92 -10.80 8.62
C VAL A 155 -11.05 -9.93 9.52
N THR A 156 -10.02 -10.51 10.13
CA THR A 156 -9.07 -9.79 10.98
C THR A 156 -7.73 -9.62 10.26
N VAL A 157 -7.30 -8.37 10.11
CA VAL A 157 -5.98 -8.04 9.53
C VAL A 157 -4.92 -8.14 10.62
N LYS A 158 -4.09 -9.18 10.56
CA LYS A 158 -3.04 -9.44 11.55
C LYS A 158 -1.64 -9.17 11.04
N ARG A 159 -1.42 -9.20 9.72
CA ARG A 159 -0.11 -9.11 9.09
C ARG A 159 -0.14 -8.37 7.75
N SER A 160 1.02 -7.92 7.31
CA SER A 160 1.27 -7.36 6.00
C SER A 160 2.45 -8.09 5.35
N VAL A 161 2.23 -8.65 4.17
CA VAL A 161 3.23 -9.44 3.44
C VAL A 161 3.74 -8.63 2.26
N GLN A 162 5.06 -8.43 2.20
CA GLN A 162 5.74 -7.69 1.15
C GLN A 162 6.82 -8.56 0.52
N TRP A 163 7.16 -8.28 -0.74
CA TRP A 163 8.31 -8.87 -1.41
C TRP A 163 9.40 -7.81 -1.49
N VAL A 164 10.49 -8.00 -0.75
CA VAL A 164 11.58 -7.04 -0.60
C VAL A 164 12.89 -7.74 -0.86
N ALA A 165 13.78 -7.14 -1.65
CA ALA A 165 15.11 -7.70 -1.95
C ALA A 165 15.15 -9.18 -2.36
N GLY A 166 14.11 -9.64 -3.09
CA GLY A 166 14.07 -11.03 -3.57
C GLY A 166 13.48 -12.05 -2.59
N HIS A 167 13.03 -11.63 -1.41
CA HIS A 167 12.41 -12.51 -0.42
C HIS A 167 11.11 -11.93 0.16
N GLU A 168 10.33 -12.79 0.80
CA GLU A 168 9.11 -12.42 1.47
C GLU A 168 9.41 -11.86 2.86
N THR A 169 8.92 -10.67 3.14
CA THR A 169 9.00 -10.03 4.45
C THR A 169 7.59 -9.93 5.03
N VAL A 170 7.36 -10.65 6.12
CA VAL A 170 6.13 -10.54 6.91
C VAL A 170 6.37 -9.49 7.99
N THR A 171 5.54 -8.46 8.00
CA THR A 171 5.61 -7.42 9.02
C THR A 171 4.31 -7.37 9.80
N ASP A 172 4.43 -7.23 11.11
CA ASP A 172 3.30 -6.83 11.93
C ASP A 172 2.78 -5.45 11.47
N PRO A 173 1.48 -5.22 11.57
CA PRO A 173 0.93 -3.91 11.29
C PRO A 173 1.69 -2.84 12.09
N LYS A 174 2.04 -1.71 11.44
CA LYS A 174 2.94 -0.65 11.98
C LYS A 174 2.54 -0.09 13.36
N THR A 175 1.33 -0.33 13.79
CA THR A 175 0.79 0.11 15.10
C THR A 175 -0.28 -0.87 15.54
N ASP A 176 -0.56 -0.99 16.84
CA ASP A 176 -1.71 -1.77 17.39
C ASP A 176 -3.03 -1.37 16.73
N GLN A 177 -3.17 -0.11 16.36
CA GLN A 177 -4.30 0.39 15.56
C GLN A 177 -4.35 -0.15 14.12
N SER A 178 -3.32 -0.84 13.62
CA SER A 178 -3.34 -1.46 12.29
C SER A 178 -3.91 -2.87 12.31
N ARG A 179 -3.96 -3.52 13.46
CA ARG A 179 -4.78 -4.71 13.70
C ARG A 179 -6.24 -4.26 13.73
N ARG A 180 -7.02 -4.75 12.80
CA ARG A 180 -8.44 -4.39 12.72
C ARG A 180 -9.25 -5.56 12.22
N THR A 181 -10.49 -5.62 12.68
CA THR A 181 -11.49 -6.58 12.21
C THR A 181 -12.49 -5.83 11.32
N VAL A 182 -12.72 -6.36 10.13
CA VAL A 182 -13.62 -5.79 9.14
C VAL A 182 -14.75 -6.77 8.89
N ALA A 183 -15.99 -6.27 8.88
CA ALA A 183 -17.15 -7.09 8.55
C ALA A 183 -17.19 -7.40 7.04
N LEU A 184 -17.64 -8.59 6.69
CA LEU A 184 -17.84 -9.07 5.33
C LEU A 184 -19.32 -9.14 4.99
N PRO A 185 -19.72 -8.83 3.74
CA PRO A 185 -21.10 -9.00 3.30
C PRO A 185 -21.54 -10.47 3.31
N ARG A 186 -22.83 -10.71 3.56
CA ARG A 186 -23.41 -12.08 3.67
C ARG A 186 -23.08 -12.96 2.47
N PHE A 187 -23.17 -12.44 1.24
CA PHE A 187 -22.85 -13.21 0.03
C PHE A 187 -21.38 -13.67 0.02
N ALA A 188 -20.44 -12.79 0.43
CA ALA A 188 -19.04 -13.15 0.51
C ALA A 188 -18.79 -14.19 1.61
N VAL A 189 -19.43 -14.06 2.77
CA VAL A 189 -19.35 -15.05 3.86
C VAL A 189 -19.86 -16.41 3.40
N LYS A 190 -21.06 -16.47 2.76
CA LYS A 190 -21.64 -17.70 2.21
C LYS A 190 -20.69 -18.36 1.22
N ARG A 191 -20.10 -17.57 0.31
CA ARG A 191 -19.18 -18.09 -0.69
C ARG A 191 -17.85 -18.56 -0.08
N LEU A 192 -17.27 -17.78 0.85
CA LEU A 192 -16.05 -18.15 1.56
C LEU A 192 -16.24 -19.43 2.39
N ALA A 193 -17.42 -19.65 2.97
CA ALA A 193 -17.73 -20.88 3.67
C ALA A 193 -17.69 -22.10 2.74
N GLN A 194 -18.24 -21.98 1.53
CA GLN A 194 -18.13 -23.02 0.50
C GLN A 194 -16.70 -23.29 0.05
N LEU A 195 -15.87 -22.24 -0.02
CA LEU A 195 -14.48 -22.35 -0.46
C LEU A 195 -13.54 -22.88 0.66
N LYS A 196 -13.93 -22.81 1.93
CA LYS A 196 -13.07 -23.13 3.06
C LYS A 196 -12.79 -24.63 3.25
N HIS A 197 -13.58 -25.53 2.67
CA HIS A 197 -13.49 -26.98 2.90
C HIS A 197 -12.03 -27.49 2.82
N GLY A 198 -11.47 -27.93 3.96
CA GLY A 198 -10.13 -28.48 4.07
C GLY A 198 -8.97 -27.51 3.77
N ARG A 199 -9.25 -26.22 3.54
CA ARG A 199 -8.22 -25.24 3.21
C ARG A 199 -7.64 -24.58 4.46
N SER A 200 -6.31 -24.44 4.49
CA SER A 200 -5.53 -23.77 5.54
C SER A 200 -4.51 -22.83 4.89
N GLY A 201 -3.77 -22.08 5.72
CA GLY A 201 -2.78 -21.11 5.26
C GLY A 201 -3.40 -19.88 4.60
N ARG A 202 -2.63 -19.24 3.72
CA ARG A 202 -3.05 -17.98 3.06
C ARG A 202 -4.11 -18.22 1.98
N LEU A 203 -5.00 -17.24 1.79
CA LEU A 203 -6.03 -17.28 0.73
C LEU A 203 -5.42 -17.37 -0.68
N VAL A 204 -4.20 -16.92 -0.85
CA VAL A 204 -3.44 -16.91 -2.11
C VAL A 204 -2.46 -18.10 -2.23
N GLY A 205 -2.41 -19.00 -1.24
CA GLY A 205 -1.40 -20.06 -1.16
C GLY A 205 0.01 -19.46 -1.03
N ASP A 206 0.96 -20.00 -1.77
CA ASP A 206 2.37 -19.60 -1.72
C ASP A 206 2.72 -18.41 -2.63
N LEU A 207 1.72 -17.82 -3.30
CA LEU A 207 1.95 -16.71 -4.20
C LEU A 207 2.36 -15.45 -3.43
N ASN A 208 3.40 -14.77 -3.92
CA ASN A 208 3.77 -13.44 -3.43
C ASN A 208 2.89 -12.34 -4.06
N ALA A 209 2.97 -11.12 -3.51
CA ALA A 209 2.11 -10.02 -3.92
C ALA A 209 2.25 -9.61 -5.41
N ASN A 210 3.41 -9.84 -6.02
CA ASN A 210 3.64 -9.55 -7.44
C ASN A 210 3.03 -10.65 -8.31
N GLN A 211 3.19 -11.91 -7.92
CA GLN A 211 2.57 -13.06 -8.60
C GLN A 211 1.04 -12.98 -8.54
N VAL A 212 0.47 -12.68 -7.37
CA VAL A 212 -0.99 -12.46 -7.22
C VAL A 212 -1.46 -11.38 -8.18
N ALA A 213 -0.76 -10.23 -8.25
CA ALA A 213 -1.12 -9.15 -9.16
C ALA A 213 -1.04 -9.59 -10.63
N SER A 214 0.01 -10.31 -11.02
CA SER A 214 0.21 -10.82 -12.38
C SER A 214 -0.87 -11.82 -12.78
N HIS A 215 -1.16 -12.80 -11.93
CA HIS A 215 -2.19 -13.82 -12.18
C HIS A 215 -3.58 -13.19 -12.26
N TYR A 216 -3.91 -12.29 -11.32
CA TYR A 216 -5.17 -11.54 -11.35
C TYR A 216 -5.35 -10.76 -12.65
N MET A 217 -4.34 -9.97 -13.05
CA MET A 217 -4.40 -9.14 -14.26
C MET A 217 -4.46 -10.01 -15.53
N ALA A 218 -3.72 -11.12 -15.58
CA ALA A 218 -3.72 -12.06 -16.69
C ALA A 218 -5.10 -12.73 -16.86
N TRP A 219 -5.71 -13.16 -15.75
CA TRP A 219 -7.04 -13.75 -15.77
C TRP A 219 -8.09 -12.74 -16.22
N CYS A 220 -8.08 -11.53 -15.68
CA CYS A 220 -8.99 -10.46 -16.12
C CYS A 220 -8.89 -10.21 -17.63
N ARG A 221 -7.67 -10.17 -18.17
CA ARG A 221 -7.43 -9.96 -19.60
C ARG A 221 -7.96 -11.14 -20.41
N ARG A 222 -7.64 -12.38 -20.02
CA ARG A 222 -8.10 -13.61 -20.68
C ARG A 222 -9.62 -13.69 -20.74
N MET A 223 -10.30 -13.37 -19.64
CA MET A 223 -11.75 -13.45 -19.50
C MET A 223 -12.48 -12.17 -19.88
N LYS A 224 -11.77 -11.17 -20.42
CA LYS A 224 -12.31 -9.84 -20.79
C LYS A 224 -13.14 -9.21 -19.64
N LEU A 225 -12.67 -9.35 -18.40
CA LEU A 225 -13.32 -8.81 -17.20
C LEU A 225 -12.96 -7.34 -16.97
N PRO A 226 -13.84 -6.57 -16.32
CA PRO A 226 -13.45 -5.26 -15.78
C PRO A 226 -12.25 -5.41 -14.85
N CYS A 227 -11.21 -4.61 -15.07
CA CYS A 227 -9.96 -4.78 -14.36
C CYS A 227 -9.35 -3.46 -13.92
N VAL A 228 -8.90 -3.43 -12.68
CA VAL A 228 -8.06 -2.36 -12.11
C VAL A 228 -6.87 -3.00 -11.40
N PRO A 229 -5.73 -2.29 -11.24
CA PRO A 229 -4.63 -2.81 -10.43
C PRO A 229 -5.10 -3.21 -9.02
N PRO A 230 -4.56 -4.27 -8.39
CA PRO A 230 -5.01 -4.73 -7.07
C PRO A 230 -5.05 -3.64 -5.99
N ARG A 231 -4.11 -2.68 -6.03
CA ARG A 231 -4.13 -1.52 -5.13
C ARG A 231 -5.41 -0.67 -5.23
N ASN A 232 -6.05 -0.67 -6.42
CA ASN A 232 -7.25 0.12 -6.68
C ASN A 232 -8.54 -0.59 -6.27
N LEU A 233 -8.50 -1.89 -5.92
CA LEU A 233 -9.64 -2.60 -5.34
C LEU A 233 -10.08 -1.94 -4.02
N ARG A 234 -9.10 -1.45 -3.23
CA ARG A 234 -9.40 -0.68 -2.03
C ARG A 234 -10.06 0.67 -2.33
N HIS A 235 -9.63 1.38 -3.38
CA HIS A 235 -10.29 2.61 -3.81
C HIS A 235 -11.71 2.32 -4.34
N THR A 236 -11.87 1.21 -5.07
CA THR A 236 -13.19 0.72 -5.50
C THR A 236 -14.12 0.50 -4.31
N PHE A 237 -13.66 -0.20 -3.29
CA PHE A 237 -14.42 -0.40 -2.05
C PHE A 237 -14.82 0.93 -1.41
N GLY A 238 -13.88 1.87 -1.24
CA GLY A 238 -14.16 3.19 -0.65
C GLY A 238 -15.19 3.99 -1.46
N THR A 239 -15.06 4.01 -2.79
CA THR A 239 -16.00 4.72 -3.67
C THR A 239 -17.40 4.11 -3.60
N LEU A 240 -17.53 2.78 -3.60
CA LEU A 240 -18.81 2.11 -3.49
C LEU A 240 -19.46 2.34 -2.12
N ALA A 241 -18.66 2.39 -1.07
CA ALA A 241 -19.13 2.67 0.28
C ALA A 241 -19.68 4.10 0.41
N ILE A 242 -18.98 5.10 -0.13
CA ILE A 242 -19.46 6.49 -0.19
C ILE A 242 -20.75 6.59 -0.99
N ALA A 243 -20.80 5.95 -2.17
CA ALA A 243 -22.00 5.91 -3.00
C ALA A 243 -23.21 5.24 -2.30
N ALA A 244 -22.94 4.35 -1.35
CA ALA A 244 -23.95 3.70 -0.51
C ALA A 244 -24.33 4.53 0.74
N GLY A 245 -23.88 5.79 0.84
CA GLY A 245 -24.24 6.71 1.92
C GLY A 245 -23.44 6.49 3.21
N VAL A 246 -22.31 5.80 3.14
CA VAL A 246 -21.46 5.60 4.31
C VAL A 246 -20.69 6.89 4.61
N PRO A 247 -20.77 7.43 5.84
CA PRO A 247 -20.02 8.62 6.22
C PRO A 247 -18.51 8.44 6.04
N CYS A 248 -17.81 9.47 5.55
CA CYS A 248 -16.37 9.42 5.31
C CYS A 248 -15.57 9.07 6.56
N ASP A 249 -16.01 9.52 7.75
CA ASP A 249 -15.38 9.24 9.04
C ASP A 249 -15.36 7.75 9.38
N ASN A 250 -16.40 7.02 8.99
CA ASN A 250 -16.47 5.57 9.16
C ASN A 250 -15.57 4.82 8.16
N LEU A 251 -15.37 5.37 6.96
CA LEU A 251 -14.42 4.85 5.97
C LEU A 251 -12.97 4.98 6.41
N GLU A 252 -12.65 6.00 7.17
CA GLU A 252 -11.31 6.19 7.71
C GLU A 252 -10.95 5.18 8.77
N SER A 253 -11.86 4.86 9.66
CA SER A 253 -11.67 3.83 10.67
C SER A 253 -11.53 2.43 10.05
N CYS A 254 -12.25 2.16 8.94
CA CYS A 254 -12.18 0.87 8.23
C CYS A 254 -11.06 0.80 7.20
N CYS A 255 -10.81 1.89 6.47
CA CYS A 255 -9.87 1.87 5.35
C CYS A 255 -8.66 2.77 5.57
N ARG A 256 -8.60 3.62 6.63
CA ARG A 256 -7.56 4.63 6.78
C ARG A 256 -7.28 5.37 5.45
N MET A 257 -8.33 5.89 4.86
CA MET A 257 -8.19 6.98 3.91
C MET A 257 -8.37 8.23 4.75
N THR A 258 -7.30 8.85 5.14
CA THR A 258 -7.12 10.03 5.99
C THR A 258 -8.39 10.73 6.51
N VAL A 259 -8.88 10.49 7.73
CA VAL A 259 -9.58 11.38 8.65
C VAL A 259 -9.57 10.81 10.07
N ARG A 260 -9.37 11.65 11.06
CA ARG A 260 -9.19 11.29 12.47
C ARG A 260 -10.56 11.14 13.19
N ASN A 261 -10.77 10.07 13.88
CA ASN A 261 -11.27 9.88 15.25
C ASN A 261 -12.14 8.64 15.46
N HIS A 262 -11.96 8.05 16.65
CA HIS A 262 -12.66 6.90 17.18
C HIS A 262 -14.12 7.18 17.54
N ARG A 263 -15.05 6.26 17.22
CA ARG A 263 -16.02 5.62 18.11
C ARG A 263 -16.89 4.60 17.36
N ASP A 264 -17.05 3.43 18.00
CA ASP A 264 -18.08 2.41 17.97
C ASP A 264 -18.10 1.28 16.91
N VAL A 265 -17.85 0.09 17.49
CA VAL A 265 -17.91 -1.24 16.82
C VAL A 265 -19.36 -1.61 16.38
N VAL A 266 -20.37 -0.98 16.93
CA VAL A 266 -21.81 -1.26 16.68
C VAL A 266 -22.28 -0.66 15.35
N GLU A 267 -21.84 0.53 14.99
CA GLU A 267 -22.19 1.19 13.70
C GLU A 267 -21.54 0.50 12.49
N ARG A 268 -20.48 -0.28 12.68
CA ARG A 268 -19.78 -1.01 11.62
C ARG A 268 -20.64 -2.08 10.92
N ARG A 269 -21.69 -2.58 11.56
CA ARG A 269 -22.62 -3.55 10.93
C ARG A 269 -23.52 -2.90 9.89
N HIS A 270 -23.96 -1.67 10.10
CA HIS A 270 -24.76 -0.92 9.12
C HIS A 270 -23.94 -0.53 7.88
N PHE A 271 -22.67 -0.25 8.02
CA PHE A 271 -21.73 0.06 6.97
C PHE A 271 -21.65 -0.99 5.86
N VAL A 272 -21.49 -2.25 6.24
CA VAL A 272 -21.40 -3.36 5.28
C VAL A 272 -22.77 -3.61 4.61
N PHE A 273 -23.87 -3.32 5.32
CA PHE A 273 -25.22 -3.47 4.78
C PHE A 273 -25.50 -2.54 3.60
N SER A 274 -25.03 -1.29 3.63
CA SER A 274 -25.26 -0.31 2.57
C SER A 274 -24.50 -0.64 1.29
N VAL A 275 -23.24 -1.09 1.38
CA VAL A 275 -22.48 -1.58 0.21
C VAL A 275 -23.10 -2.86 -0.34
N VAL A 276 -23.65 -3.70 0.54
CA VAL A 276 -24.35 -4.96 0.17
C VAL A 276 -25.62 -4.69 -0.60
N HIS A 277 -26.39 -3.67 -0.25
CA HIS A 277 -27.63 -3.32 -0.96
C HIS A 277 -27.39 -2.91 -2.42
N GLN A 278 -26.26 -2.26 -2.69
CA GLN A 278 -25.85 -1.96 -4.08
C GLN A 278 -25.23 -3.15 -4.81
N LEU A 279 -24.71 -4.13 -4.08
CA LEU A 279 -24.17 -5.38 -4.63
C LEU A 279 -25.19 -6.51 -4.61
N GLN A 280 -26.51 -6.22 -4.52
CA GLN A 280 -27.56 -7.25 -4.52
C GLN A 280 -27.30 -8.29 -5.61
N PHE A 281 -26.93 -9.47 -5.17
CA PHE A 281 -26.97 -10.69 -5.97
C PHE A 281 -28.40 -11.23 -5.86
N ASP A 282 -29.27 -10.77 -6.74
CA ASP A 282 -30.54 -11.43 -6.97
C ASP A 282 -30.23 -12.79 -7.59
N GLY A 283 -30.45 -13.83 -6.82
CA GLY A 283 -30.56 -15.21 -7.26
C GLY A 283 -29.25 -15.88 -7.72
N VAL A 284 -28.57 -16.59 -6.81
CA VAL A 284 -28.08 -17.98 -6.99
C VAL A 284 -28.25 -18.72 -5.66
#